data_a8393a183396b130bf354c86e966a4f0
#
_entry.id   a8393a183396b130bf354c86e966a4f0
#
_cell.length_a   1.000
_cell.length_b   1.000
_cell.length_c   1.000
_cell.angle_alpha   90.00
_cell.angle_beta   90.00
_cell.angle_gamma   90.00
#
_symmetry.space_group_name_H-M   'P 1'
#
loop_
_entity.id
_entity.type
_entity.pdbx_description
1 polymer ?
#
loop_
_entity_poly.entity_id
_entity_poly.type
_entity_poly.pdbx_seq_one_letter_code
_entity_poly.pdbx_strand_id
1 'polypeptide(L)'
;LNAYATTVGANSFSNGAFTTSTGTYNIISSEYNGGRMANPVKNLGATINGSLNSIESKTASNYYSGVANSIVGTANRTFNSNGSIIVGAGNEITNSVKSIYDAPEDGGSSAKELAGKLRTAIKDANGGGATMAFGGGNKADYTLRTSMLGINNTVTGANHAESADNLVMGVGNTASNVQHLTAIGSK
;
A
#
# COMPACT_ATOMS: atom_id res chain seq x y z
N LEU A 1 17.78 8.47 -1.61
CA LEU A 1 17.56 9.81 -1.05
C LEU A 1 16.20 9.82 -0.36
N ASN A 2 16.23 9.93 0.98
CA ASN A 2 15.01 10.05 1.80
C ASN A 2 14.62 11.54 1.89
N ALA A 3 14.29 12.14 0.75
CA ALA A 3 13.89 13.53 0.73
C ALA A 3 12.58 13.70 1.48
N TYR A 4 12.61 14.52 2.53
CA TYR A 4 11.42 14.86 3.33
C TYR A 4 10.75 13.67 4.04
N ALA A 5 11.51 12.63 4.40
CA ALA A 5 11.02 11.51 5.19
C ALA A 5 11.07 11.83 6.68
N THR A 6 10.07 11.37 7.42
CA THR A 6 10.03 11.48 8.89
C THR A 6 9.93 10.09 9.50
N THR A 7 10.84 9.75 10.40
CA THR A 7 10.83 8.50 11.15
C THR A 7 11.01 8.80 12.63
N VAL A 8 10.04 8.38 13.43
CA VAL A 8 10.07 8.56 14.90
C VAL A 8 9.79 7.22 15.56
N GLY A 9 10.73 6.75 16.36
CA GLY A 9 10.62 5.50 17.13
C GLY A 9 11.83 4.60 16.98
N ALA A 10 11.89 3.58 17.82
CA ALA A 10 13.02 2.67 17.86
C ALA A 10 13.00 1.66 16.70
N ASN A 11 14.17 1.38 16.13
CA ASN A 11 14.37 0.37 15.10
C ASN A 11 13.42 0.49 13.88
N SER A 12 13.04 1.71 13.55
CA SER A 12 12.19 2.00 12.40
C SER A 12 13.01 2.57 11.24
N PHE A 13 12.59 2.26 10.02
CA PHE A 13 13.30 2.67 8.80
C PHE A 13 12.31 3.16 7.75
N SER A 14 12.63 4.27 7.08
CA SER A 14 11.84 4.80 5.98
C SER A 14 12.71 5.13 4.78
N ASN A 15 12.37 4.57 3.63
CA ASN A 15 12.99 4.85 2.35
C ASN A 15 11.93 5.22 1.31
N GLY A 16 11.80 6.50 1.05
CA GLY A 16 10.86 7.07 0.09
C GLY A 16 10.64 8.55 0.37
N ALA A 17 10.30 9.32 -0.67
CA ALA A 17 10.00 10.73 -0.51
C ALA A 17 8.65 10.94 0.21
N PHE A 18 8.59 11.94 1.08
CA PHE A 18 7.40 12.31 1.86
C PHE A 18 6.80 11.16 2.68
N THR A 19 7.62 10.19 3.08
CA THR A 19 7.18 9.10 3.95
C THR A 19 7.10 9.54 5.41
N THR A 20 6.18 8.93 6.15
CA THR A 20 6.08 9.11 7.59
C THR A 20 5.98 7.75 8.28
N SER A 21 6.85 7.50 9.25
CA SER A 21 6.79 6.31 10.09
C SER A 21 6.88 6.71 11.56
N THR A 22 5.87 6.35 12.34
CA THR A 22 5.82 6.59 13.78
C THR A 22 5.56 5.29 14.52
N GLY A 23 6.41 4.98 15.50
CA GLY A 23 6.32 3.77 16.31
C GLY A 23 7.58 2.92 16.25
N THR A 24 7.49 1.63 16.55
CA THR A 24 8.66 0.77 16.72
C THR A 24 8.69 -0.38 15.71
N TYR A 25 9.90 -0.69 15.23
CA TYR A 25 10.11 -1.77 14.27
C TYR A 25 9.24 -1.67 13.00
N ASN A 26 9.00 -0.45 12.51
CA ASN A 26 8.32 -0.24 11.25
C ASN A 26 9.33 -0.10 10.11
N ILE A 27 8.98 -0.63 8.96
CA ILE A 27 9.82 -0.59 7.77
C ILE A 27 9.04 -0.04 6.58
N ILE A 28 9.56 1.03 5.97
CA ILE A 28 9.17 1.46 4.62
C ILE A 28 10.40 1.28 3.75
N SER A 29 10.39 0.29 2.87
CA SER A 29 11.56 -0.09 2.07
C SER A 29 11.21 -0.43 0.62
N SER A 30 12.24 -0.40 -0.22
CA SER A 30 12.18 -1.00 -1.56
C SER A 30 13.16 -2.16 -1.62
N GLU A 31 12.84 -3.20 -2.40
CA GLU A 31 13.84 -4.20 -2.76
C GLU A 31 15.07 -3.50 -3.33
N TYR A 32 16.23 -3.80 -2.79
CA TYR A 32 17.49 -3.23 -3.25
C TYR A 32 17.95 -3.94 -4.52
N ASN A 33 17.94 -3.20 -5.61
CA ASN A 33 18.51 -3.69 -6.86
C ASN A 33 19.88 -3.05 -7.07
N GLY A 34 20.91 -3.49 -6.35
CA GLY A 34 22.35 -3.23 -6.56
C GLY A 34 22.82 -1.90 -7.18
N GLY A 35 21.91 -1.07 -7.58
CA GLY A 35 22.12 0.25 -8.16
C GLY A 35 22.19 1.33 -7.10
N ARG A 36 23.05 2.30 -7.29
CA ARG A 36 23.37 3.35 -6.32
C ARG A 36 22.27 4.39 -6.05
N MET A 37 21.10 4.28 -6.68
CA MET A 37 20.04 5.27 -6.50
C MET A 37 18.73 4.61 -6.11
N ALA A 38 18.23 4.93 -4.92
CA ALA A 38 16.85 4.67 -4.60
C ALA A 38 15.96 5.37 -5.63
N ASN A 39 15.02 4.64 -6.20
CA ASN A 39 14.06 5.26 -7.10
C ASN A 39 13.16 6.19 -6.26
N PRO A 40 13.18 7.52 -6.49
CA PRO A 40 12.47 8.47 -5.64
C PRO A 40 10.96 8.28 -5.64
N VAL A 41 10.42 7.59 -6.62
CA VAL A 41 8.98 7.34 -6.76
C VAL A 41 8.52 6.07 -6.04
N LYS A 42 9.44 5.27 -5.50
CA LYS A 42 9.06 4.14 -4.66
C LYS A 42 8.65 4.62 -3.27
N ASN A 43 7.56 4.10 -2.76
CA ASN A 43 7.02 4.43 -1.43
C ASN A 43 6.66 5.92 -1.24
N LEU A 44 6.48 6.67 -2.31
CA LEU A 44 6.15 8.09 -2.25
C LEU A 44 4.89 8.32 -1.39
N GLY A 45 5.01 9.12 -0.34
CA GLY A 45 3.91 9.46 0.55
C GLY A 45 3.37 8.29 1.39
N ALA A 46 4.13 7.19 1.51
CA ALA A 46 3.75 6.07 2.36
C ALA A 46 3.78 6.44 3.84
N THR A 47 2.81 5.95 4.60
CA THR A 47 2.64 6.30 6.02
C THR A 47 2.42 5.05 6.87
N ILE A 48 3.14 4.97 8.00
CA ILE A 48 2.92 3.96 9.05
C ILE A 48 2.75 4.65 10.40
N ASN A 49 1.73 4.22 11.14
CA ASN A 49 1.57 4.53 12.55
C ASN A 49 1.29 3.26 13.33
N GLY A 50 2.21 2.84 14.18
CA GLY A 50 2.08 1.62 14.97
C GLY A 50 3.38 0.87 15.15
N SER A 51 3.34 -0.46 15.18
CA SER A 51 4.52 -1.28 15.44
C SER A 51 4.57 -2.54 14.57
N LEU A 52 5.79 -2.96 14.18
CA LEU A 52 6.00 -4.18 13.43
C LEU A 52 5.29 -4.20 12.07
N ASN A 53 5.08 -3.04 11.46
CA ASN A 53 4.44 -2.94 10.15
C ASN A 53 5.49 -2.78 9.05
N SER A 54 5.14 -3.23 7.85
CA SER A 54 6.00 -3.01 6.68
C SER A 54 5.24 -2.54 5.44
N ILE A 55 5.81 -1.56 4.76
CA ILE A 55 5.46 -1.16 3.40
C ILE A 55 6.68 -1.43 2.52
N GLU A 56 6.55 -2.37 1.61
CA GLU A 56 7.65 -2.82 0.77
C GLU A 56 7.30 -2.65 -0.71
N SER A 57 8.16 -2.00 -1.47
CA SER A 57 7.98 -1.84 -2.91
C SER A 57 8.89 -2.76 -3.70
N LYS A 58 8.40 -3.27 -4.84
CA LYS A 58 9.15 -4.12 -5.75
C LYS A 58 10.08 -3.28 -6.63
N THR A 59 11.35 -3.64 -6.70
CA THR A 59 12.37 -2.90 -7.47
C THR A 59 12.41 -3.21 -8.96
N ALA A 60 12.07 -4.43 -9.33
CA ALA A 60 12.25 -4.92 -10.70
C ALA A 60 11.27 -4.33 -11.72
N SER A 61 10.38 -3.45 -11.31
CA SER A 61 9.43 -2.81 -12.23
C SER A 61 9.74 -1.32 -12.38
N ASN A 62 9.61 -0.81 -13.60
CA ASN A 62 9.56 0.62 -13.86
C ASN A 62 8.27 1.27 -13.31
N TYR A 63 7.54 0.50 -12.49
CA TYR A 63 6.28 0.95 -11.91
C TYR A 63 6.49 1.64 -10.57
N TYR A 64 5.68 2.66 -10.34
CA TYR A 64 5.49 3.21 -9.02
C TYR A 64 4.88 2.13 -8.13
N SER A 65 5.50 1.86 -7.00
CA SER A 65 5.06 0.84 -6.04
C SER A 65 5.30 1.36 -4.63
N GLY A 66 4.39 1.06 -3.71
CA GLY A 66 4.39 1.58 -2.35
C GLY A 66 3.83 3.01 -2.22
N VAL A 67 3.37 3.60 -3.32
CA VAL A 67 2.90 4.99 -3.35
C VAL A 67 1.59 5.13 -2.59
N ALA A 68 1.55 6.10 -1.68
CA ALA A 68 0.38 6.49 -0.90
C ALA A 68 -0.25 5.33 -0.10
N ASN A 69 0.51 4.31 0.24
CA ASN A 69 0.06 3.27 1.15
C ASN A 69 -0.01 3.80 2.59
N SER A 70 -1.02 3.42 3.32
CA SER A 70 -1.23 3.83 4.71
C SER A 70 -1.51 2.64 5.60
N ILE A 71 -0.75 2.51 6.69
CA ILE A 71 -0.93 1.46 7.70
C ILE A 71 -1.08 2.09 9.08
N VAL A 72 -2.14 1.70 9.77
CA VAL A 72 -2.34 2.00 11.19
C VAL A 72 -2.56 0.69 11.94
N GLY A 73 -1.67 0.36 12.87
CA GLY A 73 -1.82 -0.83 13.70
C GLY A 73 -0.55 -1.63 13.93
N THR A 74 -0.67 -2.95 13.98
CA THR A 74 0.42 -3.84 14.37
C THR A 74 0.56 -5.03 13.43
N ALA A 75 1.80 -5.35 13.05
CA ALA A 75 2.14 -6.52 12.26
C ALA A 75 1.39 -6.61 10.91
N ASN A 76 1.14 -5.47 10.29
CA ASN A 76 0.53 -5.40 8.96
C ASN A 76 1.60 -5.26 7.88
N ARG A 77 1.27 -5.70 6.68
CA ARG A 77 2.19 -5.66 5.54
C ARG A 77 1.50 -5.22 4.26
N THR A 78 2.16 -4.34 3.51
CA THR A 78 1.89 -4.16 2.07
C THR A 78 3.15 -4.49 1.27
N PHE A 79 3.00 -5.19 0.16
CA PHE A 79 4.09 -5.47 -0.76
C PHE A 79 3.63 -5.23 -2.21
N ASN A 80 4.40 -4.47 -2.97
CA ASN A 80 4.08 -4.19 -4.37
C ASN A 80 2.62 -3.73 -4.56
N SER A 81 2.24 -2.68 -3.84
CA SER A 81 0.88 -2.13 -3.88
C SER A 81 0.89 -0.60 -3.87
N ASN A 82 -0.15 0.03 -4.37
CA ASN A 82 -0.35 1.48 -4.36
C ASN A 82 -1.73 1.83 -3.81
N GLY A 83 -1.82 2.95 -3.09
CA GLY A 83 -3.07 3.46 -2.55
C GLY A 83 -3.77 2.50 -1.59
N SER A 84 -3.05 1.54 -1.03
CA SER A 84 -3.61 0.56 -0.11
C SER A 84 -3.73 1.11 1.30
N ILE A 85 -4.80 0.73 1.98
CA ILE A 85 -5.07 1.17 3.35
C ILE A 85 -5.25 -0.06 4.23
N ILE A 86 -4.50 -0.12 5.33
CA ILE A 86 -4.66 -1.14 6.37
C ILE A 86 -4.91 -0.46 7.70
N VAL A 87 -5.95 -0.89 8.41
CA VAL A 87 -6.21 -0.51 9.78
C VAL A 87 -6.50 -1.77 10.59
N GLY A 88 -5.63 -2.09 11.54
CA GLY A 88 -5.79 -3.27 12.38
C GLY A 88 -4.52 -4.05 12.63
N ALA A 89 -4.61 -5.37 12.69
CA ALA A 89 -3.48 -6.22 13.04
C ALA A 89 -3.37 -7.46 12.14
N GLY A 90 -2.14 -7.76 11.71
CA GLY A 90 -1.84 -8.97 10.96
C GLY A 90 -2.46 -9.04 9.56
N ASN A 91 -2.83 -7.91 8.97
CA ASN A 91 -3.36 -7.88 7.62
C ASN A 91 -2.24 -7.81 6.58
N GLU A 92 -2.47 -8.41 5.43
CA GLU A 92 -1.51 -8.42 4.32
C GLU A 92 -2.18 -8.06 3.00
N ILE A 93 -1.60 -7.10 2.27
CA ILE A 93 -1.99 -6.73 0.91
C ILE A 93 -0.77 -6.85 0.01
N THR A 94 -0.82 -7.73 -0.98
CA THR A 94 0.26 -7.95 -1.92
C THR A 94 -0.22 -7.79 -3.36
N ASN A 95 0.68 -7.28 -4.23
CA ASN A 95 0.43 -7.14 -5.67
C ASN A 95 -0.86 -6.39 -6.04
N SER A 96 -1.31 -5.50 -5.16
CA SER A 96 -2.42 -4.58 -5.42
C SER A 96 -1.87 -3.31 -6.05
N VAL A 97 -1.44 -3.42 -7.28
CA VAL A 97 -0.71 -2.36 -7.97
C VAL A 97 -1.32 -2.00 -9.31
N LYS A 98 -1.62 -0.73 -9.47
CA LYS A 98 -1.81 -0.07 -10.75
C LYS A 98 -0.92 1.14 -10.79
N SER A 99 -0.22 1.36 -11.89
CA SER A 99 0.75 2.46 -12.00
C SER A 99 0.09 3.80 -11.76
N ILE A 100 0.75 4.62 -10.97
CA ILE A 100 0.42 6.02 -10.74
C ILE A 100 1.46 6.83 -11.53
N TYR A 101 1.07 7.35 -12.69
CA TYR A 101 1.96 8.14 -13.53
C TYR A 101 1.95 9.61 -13.08
N ASP A 102 3.00 10.34 -13.44
CA ASP A 102 3.13 11.77 -13.17
C ASP A 102 3.09 12.17 -11.69
N ALA A 103 3.41 11.23 -10.80
CA ALA A 103 3.62 11.56 -9.41
C ALA A 103 4.84 12.50 -9.27
N PRO A 104 4.84 13.45 -8.32
CA PRO A 104 5.96 14.36 -8.15
C PRO A 104 7.23 13.61 -7.76
N GLU A 105 8.32 13.87 -8.47
CA GLU A 105 9.62 13.20 -8.25
C GLU A 105 10.56 14.01 -7.35
N ASP A 106 10.30 15.28 -7.17
CA ASP A 106 11.13 16.19 -6.39
C ASP A 106 10.32 17.15 -5.52
N GLY A 107 11.02 17.84 -4.63
CA GLY A 107 10.44 18.82 -3.71
C GLY A 107 10.56 20.27 -4.18
N GLY A 108 10.85 20.51 -5.45
CA GLY A 108 11.13 21.85 -5.98
C GLY A 108 9.94 22.81 -6.05
N SER A 109 8.72 22.32 -5.77
CA SER A 109 7.49 23.10 -5.83
C SER A 109 6.92 23.38 -4.42
N SER A 110 5.94 24.26 -4.33
CA SER A 110 5.23 24.48 -3.07
C SER A 110 4.46 23.23 -2.61
N ALA A 111 4.23 23.10 -1.31
CA ALA A 111 3.45 21.98 -0.76
C ALA A 111 2.06 21.85 -1.41
N LYS A 112 1.43 22.97 -1.74
CA LYS A 112 0.14 23.01 -2.44
C LYS A 112 0.23 22.39 -3.84
N GLU A 113 1.28 22.71 -4.59
CA GLU A 113 1.49 22.18 -5.95
C GLU A 113 1.83 20.69 -5.92
N LEU A 114 2.72 20.26 -5.03
CA LEU A 114 3.07 18.85 -4.84
C LEU A 114 1.86 18.02 -4.45
N ALA A 115 1.08 18.49 -3.48
CA ALA A 115 -0.15 17.82 -3.06
C ALA A 115 -1.19 17.77 -4.20
N GLY A 116 -1.31 18.83 -4.99
CA GLY A 116 -2.18 18.86 -6.15
C GLY A 116 -1.80 17.86 -7.22
N LYS A 117 -0.53 17.80 -7.59
CA LYS A 117 0.01 16.81 -8.54
C LYS A 117 -0.22 15.38 -8.08
N LEU A 118 0.14 15.07 -6.84
CA LEU A 118 -0.05 13.72 -6.30
C LEU A 118 -1.53 13.33 -6.24
N ARG A 119 -2.40 14.24 -5.80
CA ARG A 119 -3.85 13.98 -5.77
C ARG A 119 -4.40 13.67 -7.16
N THR A 120 -4.00 14.42 -8.17
CA THR A 120 -4.40 14.19 -9.56
C THR A 120 -3.88 12.84 -10.06
N ALA A 121 -2.60 12.54 -9.86
CA ALA A 121 -2.00 11.28 -10.28
C ALA A 121 -2.70 10.06 -9.64
N ILE A 122 -3.02 10.13 -8.35
CA ILE A 122 -3.77 9.06 -7.65
C ILE A 122 -5.19 8.93 -8.22
N LYS A 123 -5.89 10.03 -8.44
CA LYS A 123 -7.24 10.04 -9.00
C LYS A 123 -7.27 9.43 -10.40
N ASP A 124 -6.34 9.83 -11.27
CA ASP A 124 -6.28 9.37 -12.66
C ASP A 124 -5.90 7.87 -12.76
N ALA A 125 -5.21 7.36 -11.76
CA ALA A 125 -4.92 5.94 -11.60
C ALA A 125 -6.05 5.14 -10.90
N ASN A 126 -7.21 5.75 -10.65
CA ASN A 126 -8.30 5.16 -9.84
C ASN A 126 -7.80 4.68 -8.46
N GLY A 127 -6.98 5.47 -7.79
CA GLY A 127 -6.41 5.14 -6.50
C GLY A 127 -5.17 4.23 -6.53
N GLY A 128 -4.71 3.85 -7.71
CA GLY A 128 -3.69 2.82 -7.84
C GLY A 128 -4.29 1.42 -7.67
N GLY A 129 -3.73 0.57 -6.80
CA GLY A 129 -4.33 -0.71 -6.41
C GLY A 129 -5.60 -0.52 -5.59
N ALA A 130 -5.58 0.45 -4.68
CA ALA A 130 -6.70 0.88 -3.85
C ALA A 130 -7.41 -0.25 -3.10
N THR A 131 -6.65 -1.23 -2.61
CA THR A 131 -7.18 -2.31 -1.77
C THR A 131 -7.16 -1.89 -0.31
N MET A 132 -8.20 -2.20 0.42
CA MET A 132 -8.36 -1.85 1.83
C MET A 132 -8.59 -3.09 2.68
N ALA A 133 -7.94 -3.13 3.86
CA ALA A 133 -8.13 -4.16 4.87
C ALA A 133 -8.35 -3.50 6.25
N PHE A 134 -9.53 -3.68 6.80
CA PHE A 134 -9.92 -3.19 8.11
C PHE A 134 -10.24 -4.37 9.02
N GLY A 135 -9.48 -4.55 10.08
CA GLY A 135 -9.67 -5.62 11.05
C GLY A 135 -8.41 -6.46 11.30
N GLY A 136 -8.52 -7.76 11.30
CA GLY A 136 -7.40 -8.63 11.64
C GLY A 136 -7.23 -9.84 10.73
N GLY A 137 -5.98 -10.12 10.34
CA GLY A 137 -5.63 -11.31 9.59
C GLY A 137 -6.20 -11.37 8.15
N ASN A 138 -6.71 -10.27 7.61
CA ASN A 138 -7.21 -10.25 6.24
C ASN A 138 -6.04 -10.33 5.24
N LYS A 139 -6.26 -11.06 4.15
CA LYS A 139 -5.26 -11.25 3.09
C LYS A 139 -5.81 -10.91 1.71
N ALA A 140 -5.10 -10.03 1.00
CA ALA A 140 -5.36 -9.73 -0.40
C ALA A 140 -4.11 -9.97 -1.23
N ASP A 141 -4.27 -10.63 -2.38
CA ASP A 141 -3.19 -10.81 -3.35
C ASP A 141 -3.72 -10.67 -4.77
N TYR A 142 -3.03 -9.89 -5.59
CA TYR A 142 -3.51 -9.52 -6.93
C TYR A 142 -4.95 -9.00 -6.93
N THR A 143 -5.19 -7.95 -6.14
CA THR A 143 -6.50 -7.31 -6.02
C THR A 143 -6.43 -5.85 -6.47
N LEU A 144 -7.55 -5.33 -6.99
CA LEU A 144 -7.72 -3.91 -7.29
C LEU A 144 -9.04 -3.43 -6.70
N ARG A 145 -9.05 -2.24 -6.10
CA ARG A 145 -10.26 -1.59 -5.58
C ARG A 145 -11.14 -2.56 -4.78
N THR A 146 -10.50 -3.35 -3.93
CA THR A 146 -11.16 -4.37 -3.12
C THR A 146 -11.14 -3.95 -1.66
N SER A 147 -12.27 -4.03 -0.99
CA SER A 147 -12.42 -3.71 0.42
C SER A 147 -12.73 -4.95 1.24
N MET A 148 -11.95 -5.18 2.29
CA MET A 148 -12.16 -6.25 3.26
C MET A 148 -12.38 -5.64 4.65
N LEU A 149 -13.49 -6.00 5.28
CA LEU A 149 -13.84 -5.55 6.63
C LEU A 149 -14.15 -6.77 7.50
N GLY A 150 -13.35 -6.97 8.53
CA GLY A 150 -13.54 -8.06 9.50
C GLY A 150 -12.30 -8.88 9.74
N ILE A 151 -12.46 -10.17 9.91
CA ILE A 151 -11.41 -11.07 10.41
C ILE A 151 -11.16 -12.23 9.44
N ASN A 152 -9.87 -12.46 9.12
CA ASN A 152 -9.42 -13.59 8.32
C ASN A 152 -10.12 -13.75 6.96
N ASN A 153 -10.54 -12.65 6.35
CA ASN A 153 -11.05 -12.70 4.98
C ASN A 153 -9.88 -12.79 3.99
N THR A 154 -10.08 -13.54 2.91
CA THR A 154 -9.06 -13.72 1.87
C THR A 154 -9.66 -13.43 0.50
N VAL A 155 -9.01 -12.53 -0.26
CA VAL A 155 -9.35 -12.26 -1.66
C VAL A 155 -8.10 -12.39 -2.51
N THR A 156 -8.16 -13.24 -3.52
CA THR A 156 -7.03 -13.49 -4.41
C THR A 156 -7.42 -13.37 -5.88
N GLY A 157 -6.49 -12.85 -6.66
CA GLY A 157 -6.53 -12.86 -8.11
C GLY A 157 -5.26 -13.48 -8.68
N ALA A 158 -4.94 -13.13 -9.91
CA ALA A 158 -3.69 -13.51 -10.57
C ALA A 158 -3.08 -12.32 -11.32
N ASN A 159 -1.82 -12.41 -11.66
CA ASN A 159 -1.15 -11.40 -12.47
C ASN A 159 -1.86 -11.25 -13.83
N HIS A 160 -2.23 -10.03 -14.19
CA HIS A 160 -3.08 -9.68 -15.35
C HIS A 160 -4.51 -10.26 -15.32
N ALA A 161 -4.94 -10.79 -14.18
CA ALA A 161 -6.29 -11.28 -13.92
C ALA A 161 -6.68 -10.99 -12.46
N GLU A 162 -6.53 -9.74 -12.07
CA GLU A 162 -6.74 -9.30 -10.70
C GLU A 162 -8.21 -9.42 -10.29
N SER A 163 -8.47 -9.82 -9.06
CA SER A 163 -9.79 -9.70 -8.45
C SER A 163 -10.06 -8.22 -8.15
N ALA A 164 -11.14 -7.68 -8.71
CA ALA A 164 -11.36 -6.24 -8.70
C ALA A 164 -12.79 -5.84 -8.30
N ASP A 165 -12.90 -4.63 -7.73
CA ASP A 165 -14.17 -3.99 -7.42
C ASP A 165 -15.04 -4.82 -6.46
N ASN A 166 -14.41 -5.38 -5.42
CA ASN A 166 -15.05 -6.29 -4.47
C ASN A 166 -15.26 -5.67 -3.09
N LEU A 167 -16.32 -6.07 -2.42
CA LEU A 167 -16.56 -5.84 -1.00
C LEU A 167 -16.75 -7.19 -0.29
N VAL A 168 -15.88 -7.47 0.67
CA VAL A 168 -15.97 -8.68 1.50
C VAL A 168 -16.03 -8.26 2.96
N MET A 169 -17.10 -8.61 3.65
CA MET A 169 -17.36 -8.22 5.04
C MET A 169 -17.74 -9.42 5.89
N GLY A 170 -17.08 -9.57 7.03
CA GLY A 170 -17.39 -10.62 8.00
C GLY A 170 -16.16 -11.39 8.43
N VAL A 171 -16.31 -12.70 8.62
CA VAL A 171 -15.27 -13.57 9.18
C VAL A 171 -15.00 -14.78 8.30
N GLY A 172 -13.75 -14.99 7.94
CA GLY A 172 -13.31 -16.21 7.26
C GLY A 172 -13.77 -16.37 5.81
N ASN A 173 -14.31 -15.32 5.19
CA ASN A 173 -14.75 -15.39 3.80
C ASN A 173 -13.56 -15.53 2.84
N THR A 174 -13.72 -16.36 1.82
CA THR A 174 -12.70 -16.56 0.78
C THR A 174 -13.29 -16.30 -0.61
N ALA A 175 -12.64 -15.49 -1.42
CA ALA A 175 -13.00 -15.21 -2.79
C ALA A 175 -11.75 -15.27 -3.69
N SER A 176 -11.88 -15.86 -4.87
CA SER A 176 -10.76 -16.00 -5.80
C SER A 176 -11.21 -15.75 -7.24
N ASN A 177 -10.43 -14.96 -7.97
CA ASN A 177 -10.67 -14.61 -9.38
C ASN A 177 -12.09 -14.04 -9.60
N VAL A 178 -12.46 -13.07 -8.77
CA VAL A 178 -13.80 -12.46 -8.75
C VAL A 178 -13.75 -10.98 -9.11
N GLN A 179 -14.83 -10.51 -9.71
CA GLN A 179 -15.03 -9.09 -9.99
C GLN A 179 -16.46 -8.70 -9.58
N HIS A 180 -16.61 -7.47 -9.08
CA HIS A 180 -17.89 -6.90 -8.67
C HIS A 180 -18.64 -7.75 -7.62
N LEU A 181 -17.89 -8.45 -6.77
CA LEU A 181 -18.47 -9.27 -5.70
C LEU A 181 -18.84 -8.40 -4.49
N THR A 182 -20.03 -8.66 -3.96
CA THR A 182 -20.39 -8.27 -2.60
C THR A 182 -20.67 -9.51 -1.78
N ALA A 183 -19.81 -9.80 -0.81
CA ALA A 183 -19.95 -10.94 0.11
C ALA A 183 -20.02 -10.44 1.54
N ILE A 184 -21.09 -10.75 2.23
CA ILE A 184 -21.31 -10.37 3.62
C ILE A 184 -21.72 -11.62 4.39
N GLY A 185 -20.94 -11.98 5.44
CA GLY A 185 -21.25 -13.15 6.25
C GLY A 185 -20.05 -13.70 7.01
N SER A 186 -20.25 -14.84 7.61
CA SER A 186 -19.22 -15.58 8.32
C SER A 186 -19.22 -17.03 7.89
N LYS A 187 -18.02 -17.60 7.75
CA LYS A 187 -17.84 -18.99 7.44
C LYS A 187 -17.81 -19.82 8.73
#